data_e8c2447ad50abfb09e8abc33f49ad0a6
#
_entry.id   e8c2447ad50abfb09e8abc33f49ad0a6
#
_cell.length_a   1.000
_cell.length_b   1.000
_cell.length_c   1.000
_cell.angle_alpha   90.00
_cell.angle_beta   90.00
_cell.angle_gamma   90.00
#
_symmetry.space_group_name_H-M   'P 1'
#
loop_
_entity.id
_entity.type
_entity.pdbx_description
1 polymer ?
#
loop_
_entity_poly.entity_id
_entity_poly.type
_entity_poly.pdbx_seq_one_letter_code
_entity_poly.pdbx_strand_id
1 'polypeptide(L)'
;SIGVPSSVSNDKETVICTTNIRNSAGEVVFLNRNIAAEMREYFEVPVYVNNDVNNILQYDVAVNHLESQKIVVGIYIGTGVGASVIIDGKPLEGKDGAELDLGHIPYYKGNDPCSCGKRGCCECYASGWRLQQIREQYYPHTEIQDMFTLHRDEEPLREFVDACAHVYAVMATIFNPDSLVVGGGVMEMKDFPREEFEKAVNEKVGTDVMGYGFRYIYSREYVGKGVIGAAVFARNRLQDECRKEKMIS
;
A
#
# COMPACT_ATOMS: atom_id res chain seq x y z
N SER A 1 4.58 13.34 -12.66
CA SER A 1 3.47 12.51 -12.14
C SER A 1 3.02 13.02 -10.78
N ILE A 2 1.74 12.83 -10.49
CA ILE A 2 1.07 13.26 -9.26
C ILE A 2 0.59 11.99 -8.55
N GLY A 3 1.02 11.80 -7.29
CA GLY A 3 0.52 10.72 -6.42
C GLY A 3 -0.69 11.19 -5.64
N VAL A 4 -1.76 10.39 -5.62
CA VAL A 4 -2.98 10.67 -4.87
C VAL A 4 -3.41 9.43 -4.05
N PRO A 5 -3.92 9.58 -2.84
CA PRO A 5 -4.45 8.47 -2.04
C PRO A 5 -5.87 8.12 -2.53
N SER A 6 -5.98 7.61 -3.75
CA SER A 6 -7.26 7.50 -4.44
C SER A 6 -7.22 6.49 -5.58
N SER A 7 -8.39 6.00 -5.98
CA SER A 7 -8.57 5.31 -7.26
C SER A 7 -8.35 6.27 -8.43
N VAL A 8 -7.57 5.81 -9.41
CA VAL A 8 -7.19 6.58 -10.60
C VAL A 8 -7.53 5.77 -11.83
N SER A 9 -8.10 6.42 -12.85
CA SER A 9 -8.42 5.78 -14.14
C SER A 9 -7.20 5.14 -14.81
N ASN A 10 -7.42 4.13 -15.65
CA ASN A 10 -6.32 3.37 -16.27
C ASN A 10 -5.52 4.20 -17.28
N ASP A 11 -6.09 5.26 -17.85
CA ASP A 11 -5.35 6.23 -18.66
C ASP A 11 -4.40 7.11 -17.82
N LYS A 12 -4.53 7.05 -16.48
CA LYS A 12 -3.74 7.83 -15.51
C LYS A 12 -3.97 9.34 -15.61
N GLU A 13 -5.20 9.71 -15.92
CA GLU A 13 -5.60 11.11 -16.07
C GLU A 13 -6.59 11.58 -15.02
N THR A 14 -7.55 10.71 -14.65
CA THR A 14 -8.71 11.07 -13.86
C THR A 14 -8.61 10.47 -12.44
N VAL A 15 -8.78 11.31 -11.43
CA VAL A 15 -9.03 10.88 -10.06
C VAL A 15 -10.50 10.50 -9.94
N ILE A 16 -10.78 9.24 -9.64
CA ILE A 16 -12.16 8.72 -9.61
C ILE A 16 -12.84 9.13 -8.32
N CYS A 17 -12.19 8.88 -7.16
CA CYS A 17 -12.74 9.25 -5.85
C CYS A 17 -11.64 9.32 -4.80
N THR A 18 -11.58 10.42 -4.05
CA THR A 18 -10.71 10.58 -2.88
C THR A 18 -11.54 10.54 -1.61
N THR A 19 -11.78 9.38 -1.04
CA THR A 19 -12.60 9.26 0.17
C THR A 19 -12.03 10.03 1.37
N ASN A 20 -10.70 10.18 1.41
CA ASN A 20 -9.95 10.74 2.54
C ASN A 20 -9.59 12.24 2.37
N ILE A 21 -9.80 12.83 1.18
CA ILE A 21 -9.51 14.24 0.94
C ILE A 21 -10.83 15.02 0.81
N ARG A 22 -11.08 15.88 1.79
CA ARG A 22 -12.28 16.68 1.86
C ARG A 22 -11.93 18.15 2.04
N ASN A 23 -12.79 19.03 1.52
CA ASN A 23 -12.69 20.47 1.77
C ASN A 23 -13.19 20.82 3.18
N SER A 24 -13.12 22.10 3.54
CA SER A 24 -13.59 22.61 4.84
C SER A 24 -15.10 22.41 5.08
N ALA A 25 -15.89 22.17 4.04
CA ALA A 25 -17.31 21.84 4.12
C ALA A 25 -17.59 20.32 4.25
N GLY A 26 -16.53 19.49 4.26
CA GLY A 26 -16.64 18.03 4.36
C GLY A 26 -16.95 17.34 3.03
N GLU A 27 -16.91 18.04 1.92
CA GLU A 27 -17.18 17.48 0.59
C GLU A 27 -15.92 16.85 -0.03
N VAL A 28 -16.08 15.77 -0.77
CA VAL A 28 -15.01 15.13 -1.53
C VAL A 28 -14.49 16.07 -2.63
N VAL A 29 -13.18 16.35 -2.63
CA VAL A 29 -12.60 17.40 -3.50
C VAL A 29 -12.38 16.93 -4.92
N PHE A 30 -11.98 15.68 -5.14
CA PHE A 30 -11.62 15.13 -6.44
C PHE A 30 -12.52 13.95 -6.82
N LEU A 31 -13.74 14.24 -7.24
CA LEU A 31 -14.68 13.24 -7.73
C LEU A 31 -14.74 13.29 -9.24
N ASN A 32 -14.34 12.23 -9.94
CA ASN A 32 -14.31 12.12 -11.41
C ASN A 32 -13.65 13.33 -12.08
N ARG A 33 -12.51 13.79 -11.55
CA ARG A 33 -11.83 14.99 -12.02
C ARG A 33 -10.59 14.63 -12.83
N ASN A 34 -10.49 15.12 -14.06
CA ASN A 34 -9.31 14.95 -14.92
C ASN A 34 -8.20 15.92 -14.51
N ILE A 35 -7.46 15.56 -13.47
CA ILE A 35 -6.37 16.36 -12.92
C ILE A 35 -5.20 16.47 -13.92
N ALA A 36 -4.95 15.42 -14.71
CA ALA A 36 -3.87 15.46 -15.68
C ALA A 36 -4.12 16.52 -16.77
N ALA A 37 -5.33 16.63 -17.29
CA ALA A 37 -5.67 17.65 -18.27
C ALA A 37 -5.49 19.06 -17.70
N GLU A 38 -6.01 19.30 -16.50
CA GLU A 38 -5.88 20.61 -15.84
C GLU A 38 -4.41 21.00 -15.63
N MET A 39 -3.56 20.05 -15.22
CA MET A 39 -2.14 20.33 -14.98
C MET A 39 -1.34 20.47 -16.28
N ARG A 40 -1.72 19.80 -17.37
CA ARG A 40 -1.09 19.99 -18.68
C ARG A 40 -1.27 21.40 -19.21
N GLU A 41 -2.44 22.00 -19.01
CA GLU A 41 -2.67 23.42 -19.37
C GLU A 41 -1.71 24.37 -18.63
N TYR A 42 -1.28 24.00 -17.43
CA TYR A 42 -0.39 24.81 -16.59
C TYR A 42 1.09 24.62 -16.90
N PHE A 43 1.51 23.35 -17.14
CA PHE A 43 2.93 22.99 -17.20
C PHE A 43 3.44 22.69 -18.60
N GLU A 44 2.56 22.59 -19.60
CA GLU A 44 2.91 22.29 -21.00
C GLU A 44 3.79 21.03 -21.18
N VAL A 45 3.64 20.05 -20.29
CA VAL A 45 4.36 18.76 -20.28
C VAL A 45 3.40 17.60 -20.09
N PRO A 46 3.76 16.36 -20.48
CA PRO A 46 2.96 15.19 -20.13
C PRO A 46 2.75 15.09 -18.62
N VAL A 47 1.52 14.88 -18.20
CA VAL A 47 1.13 14.73 -16.80
C VAL A 47 0.38 13.43 -16.62
N TYR A 48 0.75 12.67 -15.60
CA TYR A 48 0.08 11.43 -15.18
C TYR A 48 -0.32 11.52 -13.72
N VAL A 49 -1.46 10.94 -13.40
CA VAL A 49 -1.90 10.75 -12.01
C VAL A 49 -1.77 9.27 -11.67
N ASN A 50 -1.32 8.96 -10.48
CA ASN A 50 -1.19 7.58 -10.02
C ASN A 50 -1.58 7.47 -8.55
N ASN A 51 -1.98 6.28 -8.12
CA ASN A 51 -2.15 6.01 -6.70
C ASN A 51 -0.81 6.16 -5.96
N ASP A 52 -0.82 6.74 -4.77
CA ASP A 52 0.40 7.02 -3.98
C ASP A 52 1.14 5.74 -3.57
N VAL A 53 0.42 4.67 -3.25
CA VAL A 53 1.01 3.36 -2.91
C VAL A 53 1.70 2.74 -4.12
N ASN A 54 1.15 2.90 -5.33
CA ASN A 54 1.80 2.46 -6.56
C ASN A 54 3.14 3.19 -6.77
N ASN A 55 3.19 4.48 -6.49
CA ASN A 55 4.44 5.24 -6.56
C ASN A 55 5.46 4.75 -5.52
N ILE A 56 5.02 4.48 -4.29
CA ILE A 56 5.92 3.96 -3.24
C ILE A 56 6.52 2.62 -3.65
N LEU A 57 5.72 1.69 -4.21
CA LEU A 57 6.26 0.41 -4.68
C LEU A 57 7.24 0.59 -5.85
N GLN A 58 7.00 1.51 -6.78
CA GLN A 58 7.95 1.84 -7.85
C GLN A 58 9.31 2.31 -7.28
N TYR A 59 9.28 3.11 -6.21
CA TYR A 59 10.49 3.49 -5.50
C TYR A 59 11.19 2.26 -4.89
N ASP A 60 10.47 1.44 -4.13
CA ASP A 60 11.05 0.28 -3.45
C ASP A 60 11.63 -0.73 -4.44
N VAL A 61 10.99 -0.95 -5.58
CA VAL A 61 11.50 -1.80 -6.66
C VAL A 61 12.82 -1.24 -7.22
N ALA A 62 12.87 0.07 -7.49
CA ALA A 62 14.07 0.69 -8.05
C ALA A 62 15.26 0.67 -7.08
N VAL A 63 15.06 0.99 -5.80
CA VAL A 63 16.17 1.07 -4.83
C VAL A 63 16.66 -0.30 -4.34
N ASN A 64 15.84 -1.33 -4.45
CA ASN A 64 16.19 -2.69 -4.07
C ASN A 64 16.53 -3.59 -5.28
N HIS A 65 16.56 -3.03 -6.49
CA HIS A 65 16.91 -3.73 -7.75
C HIS A 65 16.02 -4.96 -8.01
N LEU A 66 14.70 -4.77 -7.88
CA LEU A 66 13.71 -5.84 -8.04
C LEU A 66 13.07 -5.87 -9.44
N GLU A 67 13.54 -5.07 -10.39
CA GLU A 67 12.94 -4.88 -11.72
C GLU A 67 12.90 -6.17 -12.56
N SER A 68 13.83 -7.11 -12.30
CA SER A 68 13.90 -8.39 -13.02
C SER A 68 13.02 -9.48 -12.42
N GLN A 69 12.39 -9.23 -11.29
CA GLN A 69 11.49 -10.20 -10.66
C GLN A 69 10.16 -10.28 -11.39
N LYS A 70 9.58 -11.49 -11.38
CA LYS A 70 8.30 -11.72 -12.04
C LYS A 70 7.16 -11.06 -11.30
N ILE A 71 7.10 -11.25 -9.98
CA ILE A 71 6.03 -10.73 -9.14
C ILE A 71 6.62 -10.08 -7.88
N VAL A 72 6.35 -8.80 -7.70
CA VAL A 72 6.67 -8.05 -6.48
C VAL A 72 5.38 -7.52 -5.88
N VAL A 73 5.11 -7.88 -4.64
CA VAL A 73 3.94 -7.41 -3.89
C VAL A 73 4.42 -6.42 -2.83
N GLY A 74 3.86 -5.22 -2.80
CA GLY A 74 4.09 -4.23 -1.75
C GLY A 74 2.83 -4.02 -0.92
N ILE A 75 2.98 -4.05 0.40
CA ILE A 75 1.92 -3.74 1.35
C ILE A 75 2.44 -2.71 2.33
N TYR A 76 1.64 -1.67 2.55
CA TYR A 76 2.03 -0.51 3.34
C TYR A 76 0.97 -0.25 4.41
N ILE A 77 1.32 -0.54 5.66
CA ILE A 77 0.48 -0.29 6.83
C ILE A 77 0.90 1.06 7.44
N GLY A 78 0.15 2.09 7.06
CA GLY A 78 0.24 3.44 7.60
C GLY A 78 -1.00 3.76 8.43
N THR A 79 -1.61 4.93 8.24
CA THR A 79 -2.92 5.28 8.84
C THR A 79 -3.98 4.25 8.45
N GLY A 80 -3.98 3.82 7.18
CA GLY A 80 -4.76 2.71 6.65
C GLY A 80 -3.88 1.58 6.13
N VAL A 81 -4.42 0.75 5.23
CA VAL A 81 -3.76 -0.38 4.57
C VAL A 81 -3.81 -0.19 3.07
N GLY A 82 -2.67 0.00 2.44
CA GLY A 82 -2.53 0.08 0.99
C GLY A 82 -1.70 -1.08 0.43
N ALA A 83 -1.99 -1.47 -0.82
CA ALA A 83 -1.23 -2.48 -1.52
C ALA A 83 -0.98 -2.09 -2.98
N SER A 84 0.11 -2.61 -3.53
CA SER A 84 0.44 -2.52 -4.95
C SER A 84 1.15 -3.79 -5.38
N VAL A 85 0.98 -4.18 -6.64
CA VAL A 85 1.60 -5.37 -7.22
C VAL A 85 2.22 -5.02 -8.56
N ILE A 86 3.45 -5.48 -8.77
CA ILE A 86 4.14 -5.39 -10.07
C ILE A 86 4.31 -6.80 -10.60
N ILE A 87 3.87 -7.04 -11.84
CA ILE A 87 3.99 -8.32 -12.56
C ILE A 87 4.76 -8.06 -13.86
N ASP A 88 5.84 -8.80 -14.07
CA ASP A 88 6.71 -8.65 -15.25
C ASP A 88 7.11 -7.17 -15.51
N GLY A 89 7.46 -6.47 -14.42
CA GLY A 89 7.89 -5.07 -14.45
C GLY A 89 6.76 -4.05 -14.63
N LYS A 90 5.49 -4.47 -14.67
CA LYS A 90 4.32 -3.58 -14.86
C LYS A 90 3.42 -3.60 -13.64
N PRO A 91 2.92 -2.44 -13.19
CA PRO A 91 1.89 -2.40 -12.16
C PRO A 91 0.65 -3.18 -12.59
N LEU A 92 0.07 -3.94 -11.65
CA LEU A 92 -1.24 -4.53 -11.84
C LEU A 92 -2.29 -3.43 -11.89
N GLU A 93 -3.07 -3.42 -12.95
CA GLU A 93 -4.17 -2.48 -13.14
C GLU A 93 -5.50 -3.23 -13.15
N GLY A 94 -6.47 -2.75 -12.39
CA GLY A 94 -7.84 -3.25 -12.41
C GLY A 94 -8.63 -2.69 -13.60
N LYS A 95 -9.89 -3.08 -13.70
CA LYS A 95 -10.77 -2.64 -14.79
C LYS A 95 -10.97 -1.11 -14.79
N ASP A 96 -11.07 -0.49 -13.64
CA ASP A 96 -11.47 0.91 -13.44
C ASP A 96 -10.67 1.61 -12.33
N GLY A 97 -9.44 1.16 -12.07
CA GLY A 97 -8.50 1.80 -11.15
C GLY A 97 -8.81 1.61 -9.66
N ALA A 98 -9.65 0.64 -9.32
CA ALA A 98 -10.00 0.30 -7.94
C ALA A 98 -9.37 -1.02 -7.47
N GLU A 99 -8.28 -1.42 -8.11
CA GLU A 99 -7.53 -2.63 -7.78
C GLU A 99 -6.85 -2.52 -6.41
N LEU A 100 -6.65 -3.67 -5.78
CA LEU A 100 -5.83 -3.83 -4.57
C LEU A 100 -6.31 -2.99 -3.36
N ASP A 101 -7.62 -2.77 -3.25
CA ASP A 101 -8.25 -2.14 -2.08
C ASP A 101 -8.22 -3.09 -0.86
N LEU A 102 -6.98 -3.52 -0.52
CA LEU A 102 -6.67 -4.59 0.42
C LEU A 102 -7.17 -4.30 1.84
N GLY A 103 -7.14 -3.03 2.26
CA GLY A 103 -7.66 -2.63 3.56
C GLY A 103 -9.12 -2.96 3.75
N HIS A 104 -9.88 -3.06 2.65
CA HIS A 104 -11.32 -3.24 2.69
C HIS A 104 -11.81 -4.66 2.34
N ILE A 105 -10.91 -5.65 2.27
CA ILE A 105 -11.31 -7.06 2.26
C ILE A 105 -11.80 -7.50 3.64
N PRO A 106 -12.67 -8.54 3.73
CA PRO A 106 -13.16 -9.05 5.01
C PRO A 106 -12.03 -9.66 5.86
N TYR A 107 -11.95 -9.27 7.12
CA TYR A 107 -11.14 -9.95 8.13
C TYR A 107 -11.98 -11.04 8.80
N TYR A 108 -11.49 -12.27 8.81
CA TYR A 108 -12.27 -13.46 9.21
C TYR A 108 -12.80 -13.44 10.67
N LYS A 109 -12.18 -12.66 11.56
CA LYS A 109 -12.62 -12.46 12.95
C LYS A 109 -13.35 -11.13 13.15
N GLY A 110 -13.56 -10.36 12.07
CA GLY A 110 -13.92 -8.96 12.17
C GLY A 110 -15.41 -8.70 12.01
N ASN A 111 -15.94 -7.75 12.79
CA ASN A 111 -17.27 -7.19 12.61
C ASN A 111 -17.34 -5.69 12.99
N ASP A 112 -16.19 -5.01 13.15
CA ASP A 112 -16.16 -3.60 13.48
C ASP A 112 -16.63 -2.74 12.30
N PRO A 113 -17.30 -1.61 12.54
CA PRO A 113 -17.69 -0.70 11.47
C PRO A 113 -16.46 -0.08 10.81
N CYS A 114 -16.45 -0.04 9.48
CA CYS A 114 -15.39 0.56 8.69
C CYS A 114 -15.84 1.90 8.11
N SER A 115 -14.90 2.81 7.93
CA SER A 115 -15.10 4.13 7.30
C SER A 115 -15.67 4.03 5.87
N CYS A 116 -15.45 2.90 5.17
CA CYS A 116 -16.00 2.64 3.84
C CYS A 116 -17.50 2.25 3.83
N GLY A 117 -18.15 2.19 5.00
CA GLY A 117 -19.56 1.81 5.15
C GLY A 117 -19.79 0.30 5.31
N LYS A 118 -18.77 -0.55 5.14
CA LYS A 118 -18.84 -2.00 5.42
C LYS A 118 -18.52 -2.30 6.89
N ARG A 119 -18.55 -3.57 7.24
CA ARG A 119 -18.12 -4.07 8.55
C ARG A 119 -17.05 -5.14 8.38
N GLY A 120 -16.12 -5.23 9.33
CA GLY A 120 -15.13 -6.28 9.39
C GLY A 120 -14.02 -6.17 8.33
N CYS A 121 -13.73 -4.98 7.85
CA CYS A 121 -12.60 -4.76 6.93
C CYS A 121 -11.25 -4.98 7.64
N CYS A 122 -10.25 -5.50 6.95
CA CYS A 122 -8.90 -5.71 7.48
C CYS A 122 -8.31 -4.43 8.09
N GLU A 123 -8.56 -3.27 7.51
CA GLU A 123 -8.07 -1.98 8.00
C GLU A 123 -8.55 -1.66 9.42
N CYS A 124 -9.71 -2.16 9.84
CA CYS A 124 -10.19 -1.99 11.21
C CYS A 124 -9.32 -2.72 12.25
N TYR A 125 -8.45 -3.64 11.83
CA TYR A 125 -7.65 -4.49 12.72
C TYR A 125 -6.14 -4.35 12.50
N ALA A 126 -5.71 -3.96 11.30
CA ALA A 126 -4.30 -3.95 10.86
C ALA A 126 -3.90 -2.58 10.31
N SER A 127 -4.20 -1.49 11.01
CA SER A 127 -3.85 -0.13 10.56
C SER A 127 -3.31 0.73 11.69
N GLY A 128 -2.65 1.82 11.36
CA GLY A 128 -2.19 2.81 12.34
C GLY A 128 -3.34 3.42 13.14
N TRP A 129 -4.51 3.57 12.51
CA TRP A 129 -5.72 3.98 13.22
C TRP A 129 -6.12 2.96 14.30
N ARG A 130 -6.03 1.65 14.00
CA ARG A 130 -6.27 0.60 15.01
C ARG A 130 -5.22 0.63 16.11
N LEU A 131 -3.95 0.80 15.77
CA LEU A 131 -2.89 0.93 16.77
C LEU A 131 -3.12 2.12 17.70
N GLN A 132 -3.60 3.24 17.17
CA GLN A 132 -3.98 4.39 17.98
C GLN A 132 -5.13 4.08 18.96
N GLN A 133 -6.16 3.33 18.52
CA GLN A 133 -7.24 2.89 19.41
C GLN A 133 -6.74 1.95 20.52
N ILE A 134 -5.85 1.01 20.18
CA ILE A 134 -5.21 0.13 21.17
C ILE A 134 -4.46 0.97 22.20
N ARG A 135 -3.69 1.96 21.75
CA ARG A 135 -2.98 2.90 22.63
C ARG A 135 -3.95 3.61 23.57
N GLU A 136 -5.01 4.19 23.06
CA GLU A 136 -5.98 4.96 23.86
C GLU A 136 -6.70 4.08 24.88
N GLN A 137 -7.01 2.85 24.50
CA GLN A 137 -7.77 1.92 25.36
C GLN A 137 -6.91 1.28 26.45
N TYR A 138 -5.70 0.84 26.12
CA TYR A 138 -4.86 0.00 27.00
C TYR A 138 -3.64 0.75 27.54
N TYR A 139 -3.12 1.74 26.81
CA TYR A 139 -1.84 2.40 27.11
C TYR A 139 -1.94 3.93 26.99
N PRO A 140 -2.89 4.61 27.70
CA PRO A 140 -3.19 6.02 27.49
C PRO A 140 -2.02 6.97 27.80
N HIS A 141 -1.02 6.50 28.53
CA HIS A 141 0.17 7.27 28.90
C HIS A 141 1.41 6.94 28.06
N THR A 142 1.28 6.05 27.08
CA THR A 142 2.37 5.68 26.16
C THR A 142 2.28 6.51 24.89
N GLU A 143 3.39 7.06 24.42
CA GLU A 143 3.44 7.71 23.11
C GLU A 143 3.33 6.65 22.01
N ILE A 144 2.68 7.01 20.89
CA ILE A 144 2.41 6.04 19.81
C ILE A 144 3.70 5.41 19.25
N GLN A 145 4.79 6.17 19.17
CA GLN A 145 6.08 5.70 18.68
C GLN A 145 6.77 4.69 19.60
N ASP A 146 6.39 4.62 20.87
CA ASP A 146 6.99 3.75 21.88
C ASP A 146 6.17 2.47 22.12
N MET A 147 5.07 2.29 21.40
CA MET A 147 4.14 1.16 21.59
C MET A 147 4.85 -0.20 21.51
N PHE A 148 5.64 -0.44 20.47
CA PHE A 148 6.36 -1.71 20.32
C PHE A 148 7.57 -1.80 21.24
N THR A 149 8.23 -0.69 21.56
CA THR A 149 9.33 -0.67 22.50
C THR A 149 8.91 -1.14 23.89
N LEU A 150 7.71 -0.75 24.34
CA LEU A 150 7.25 -0.98 25.70
C LEU A 150 6.28 -2.16 25.84
N HIS A 151 5.46 -2.45 24.81
CA HIS A 151 4.30 -3.32 24.94
C HIS A 151 4.21 -4.45 23.91
N ARG A 152 5.22 -4.67 23.04
CA ARG A 152 5.15 -5.64 21.92
C ARG A 152 4.78 -7.06 22.35
N ASP A 153 5.15 -7.47 23.58
CA ASP A 153 4.92 -8.81 24.12
C ASP A 153 3.52 -8.94 24.79
N GLU A 154 2.75 -7.86 24.89
CA GLU A 154 1.43 -7.86 25.48
C GLU A 154 0.35 -8.27 24.48
N GLU A 155 -0.73 -8.89 24.97
CA GLU A 155 -1.77 -9.50 24.13
C GLU A 155 -2.36 -8.54 23.08
N PRO A 156 -2.72 -7.27 23.39
CA PRO A 156 -3.28 -6.37 22.39
C PRO A 156 -2.35 -6.09 21.21
N LEU A 157 -1.02 -6.00 21.45
CA LEU A 157 -0.03 -5.78 20.40
C LEU A 157 0.26 -7.05 19.62
N ARG A 158 0.28 -8.22 20.27
CA ARG A 158 0.43 -9.51 19.58
C ARG A 158 -0.74 -9.78 18.64
N GLU A 159 -1.97 -9.52 19.08
CA GLU A 159 -3.17 -9.63 18.22
C GLU A 159 -3.12 -8.64 17.04
N PHE A 160 -2.65 -7.43 17.28
CA PHE A 160 -2.45 -6.44 16.24
C PHE A 160 -1.42 -6.91 15.19
N VAL A 161 -0.27 -7.43 15.62
CA VAL A 161 0.76 -7.99 14.74
C VAL A 161 0.24 -9.19 13.96
N ASP A 162 -0.54 -10.06 14.60
CA ASP A 162 -1.20 -11.21 13.93
C ASP A 162 -2.21 -10.74 12.85
N ALA A 163 -2.95 -9.68 13.12
CA ALA A 163 -3.85 -9.07 12.12
C ALA A 163 -3.07 -8.46 10.95
N CYS A 164 -1.94 -7.79 11.22
CA CYS A 164 -1.03 -7.33 10.16
C CYS A 164 -0.51 -8.50 9.33
N ALA A 165 -0.05 -9.56 9.98
CA ALA A 165 0.45 -10.77 9.30
C ALA A 165 -0.62 -11.44 8.42
N HIS A 166 -1.90 -11.43 8.84
CA HIS A 166 -3.01 -11.92 8.02
C HIS A 166 -3.12 -11.18 6.68
N VAL A 167 -3.04 -9.86 6.69
CA VAL A 167 -3.11 -9.03 5.47
C VAL A 167 -2.00 -9.40 4.49
N TYR A 168 -0.78 -9.58 4.98
CA TYR A 168 0.36 -9.99 4.16
C TYR A 168 0.23 -11.42 3.64
N ALA A 169 -0.23 -12.34 4.48
CA ALA A 169 -0.43 -13.73 4.10
C ALA A 169 -1.47 -13.90 2.99
N VAL A 170 -2.55 -13.13 3.01
CA VAL A 170 -3.56 -13.13 1.93
C VAL A 170 -2.91 -12.81 0.58
N MET A 171 -2.12 -11.75 0.51
CA MET A 171 -1.47 -11.34 -0.72
C MET A 171 -0.38 -12.32 -1.15
N ALA A 172 0.42 -12.82 -0.22
CA ALA A 172 1.44 -13.83 -0.50
C ALA A 172 0.81 -15.12 -1.05
N THR A 173 -0.33 -15.54 -0.51
CA THR A 173 -1.05 -16.73 -0.98
C THR A 173 -1.65 -16.54 -2.38
N ILE A 174 -2.21 -15.35 -2.67
CA ILE A 174 -2.86 -15.06 -3.95
C ILE A 174 -1.83 -14.94 -5.08
N PHE A 175 -0.73 -14.22 -4.83
CA PHE A 175 0.23 -13.85 -5.86
C PHE A 175 1.46 -14.76 -5.94
N ASN A 176 1.79 -15.50 -4.86
CA ASN A 176 3.02 -16.28 -4.77
C ASN A 176 4.24 -15.47 -5.27
N PRO A 177 4.60 -14.36 -4.62
CA PRO A 177 5.55 -13.39 -5.16
C PRO A 177 7.01 -13.85 -5.01
N ASP A 178 7.92 -13.29 -5.81
CA ASP A 178 9.36 -13.39 -5.59
C ASP A 178 9.79 -12.58 -4.35
N SER A 179 9.18 -11.40 -4.18
CA SER A 179 9.42 -10.53 -3.01
C SER A 179 8.14 -9.91 -2.48
N LEU A 180 8.08 -9.85 -1.16
CA LEU A 180 7.05 -9.20 -0.37
C LEU A 180 7.65 -7.96 0.29
N VAL A 181 7.29 -6.79 -0.22
CA VAL A 181 7.75 -5.50 0.34
C VAL A 181 6.88 -5.13 1.52
N VAL A 182 7.52 -4.91 2.66
CA VAL A 182 6.91 -4.57 3.95
C VAL A 182 7.19 -3.11 4.24
N GLY A 183 6.15 -2.28 4.29
CA GLY A 183 6.33 -0.86 4.49
C GLY A 183 5.16 -0.17 5.18
N GLY A 184 5.27 1.14 5.29
CA GLY A 184 4.33 2.02 5.97
C GLY A 184 4.72 2.30 7.42
N GLY A 185 4.27 3.44 7.92
CA GLY A 185 4.72 3.98 9.21
C GLY A 185 4.60 3.03 10.39
N VAL A 186 3.64 2.11 10.39
CA VAL A 186 3.49 1.09 11.44
C VAL A 186 4.62 0.06 11.38
N MET A 187 4.93 -0.44 10.16
CA MET A 187 5.95 -1.48 9.96
C MET A 187 7.39 -0.94 10.12
N GLU A 188 7.54 0.38 10.00
CA GLU A 188 8.80 1.12 10.15
C GLU A 188 9.02 1.62 11.59
N MET A 189 8.06 1.40 12.50
CA MET A 189 8.18 1.82 13.90
C MET A 189 9.35 1.13 14.59
N LYS A 190 9.98 1.85 15.51
CA LYS A 190 11.04 1.31 16.35
C LYS A 190 10.55 0.07 17.11
N ASP A 191 11.39 -0.97 17.13
CA ASP A 191 11.15 -2.25 17.83
C ASP A 191 9.87 -2.99 17.36
N PHE A 192 9.37 -2.70 16.15
CA PHE A 192 8.34 -3.54 15.53
C PHE A 192 8.84 -5.00 15.48
N PRO A 193 8.07 -5.99 15.94
CA PRO A 193 8.51 -7.37 16.10
C PRO A 193 8.56 -8.13 14.76
N ARG A 194 9.60 -7.85 13.95
CA ARG A 194 9.75 -8.37 12.57
C ARG A 194 9.81 -9.89 12.51
N GLU A 195 10.54 -10.52 13.41
CA GLU A 195 10.69 -11.98 13.41
C GLU A 195 9.38 -12.68 13.72
N GLU A 196 8.63 -12.21 14.71
CA GLU A 196 7.30 -12.72 15.07
C GLU A 196 6.28 -12.48 13.95
N PHE A 197 6.34 -11.30 13.33
CA PHE A 197 5.51 -10.96 12.18
C PHE A 197 5.79 -11.89 10.99
N GLU A 198 7.06 -12.07 10.58
CA GLU A 198 7.43 -12.94 9.47
C GLU A 198 7.05 -14.40 9.76
N LYS A 199 7.27 -14.86 10.98
CA LYS A 199 6.83 -16.19 11.44
C LYS A 199 5.31 -16.34 11.29
N ALA A 200 4.52 -15.37 11.75
CA ALA A 200 3.07 -15.40 11.66
C ALA A 200 2.58 -15.38 10.19
N VAL A 201 3.24 -14.62 9.30
CA VAL A 201 2.95 -14.65 7.85
C VAL A 201 3.25 -16.03 7.28
N ASN A 202 4.43 -16.58 7.53
CA ASN A 202 4.85 -17.88 7.02
C ASN A 202 3.94 -19.02 7.49
N GLU A 203 3.54 -19.01 8.76
CA GLU A 203 2.57 -19.98 9.29
C GLU A 203 1.21 -19.89 8.59
N LYS A 204 0.71 -18.67 8.34
CA LYS A 204 -0.57 -18.46 7.66
C LYS A 204 -0.55 -18.84 6.17
N VAL A 205 0.58 -18.64 5.51
CA VAL A 205 0.82 -19.06 4.12
C VAL A 205 1.06 -20.57 4.04
N GLY A 206 1.62 -21.17 5.09
CA GLY A 206 2.02 -22.58 5.11
C GLY A 206 3.28 -22.84 4.29
N THR A 207 4.25 -21.95 4.33
CA THR A 207 5.48 -22.01 3.52
C THR A 207 6.23 -23.33 3.69
N ASP A 208 6.33 -23.84 4.91
CA ASP A 208 7.03 -25.09 5.25
C ASP A 208 6.34 -26.34 4.64
N VAL A 209 5.02 -26.26 4.44
CA VAL A 209 4.22 -27.38 3.91
C VAL A 209 4.10 -27.31 2.41
N MET A 210 3.93 -26.12 1.85
CA MET A 210 3.62 -25.90 0.43
C MET A 210 4.87 -25.67 -0.42
N GLY A 211 6.06 -25.53 0.21
CA GLY A 211 7.31 -25.29 -0.49
C GLY A 211 7.40 -23.91 -1.16
N TYR A 212 6.60 -22.96 -0.72
CA TYR A 212 6.69 -21.57 -1.20
C TYR A 212 7.87 -20.87 -0.54
N GLY A 213 8.50 -19.95 -1.30
CA GLY A 213 9.51 -19.08 -0.76
C GLY A 213 9.39 -17.71 -1.40
N PHE A 214 9.39 -16.67 -0.60
CA PHE A 214 9.51 -15.28 -1.03
C PHE A 214 10.47 -14.55 -0.10
N ARG A 215 11.02 -13.44 -0.60
CA ARG A 215 11.91 -12.61 0.22
C ARG A 215 11.12 -11.47 0.84
N TYR A 216 11.35 -11.21 2.13
CA TYR A 216 10.90 -9.99 2.77
C TYR A 216 11.86 -8.85 2.44
N ILE A 217 11.32 -7.73 1.98
CA ILE A 217 12.05 -6.50 1.70
C ILE A 217 11.40 -5.40 2.55
N TYR A 218 12.10 -4.92 3.55
CA TYR A 218 11.59 -3.82 4.35
C TYR A 218 11.85 -2.49 3.64
N SER A 219 10.75 -1.78 3.33
CA SER A 219 10.82 -0.42 2.79
C SER A 219 11.54 0.48 3.79
N ARG A 220 12.48 1.29 3.30
CA ARG A 220 13.22 2.22 4.16
C ARG A 220 12.44 3.53 4.28
N GLU A 221 12.38 4.06 5.50
CA GLU A 221 11.83 5.39 5.70
C GLU A 221 12.64 6.42 4.90
N TYR A 222 11.95 7.12 3.99
CA TYR A 222 12.50 8.24 3.23
C TYR A 222 11.35 9.17 2.83
N VAL A 223 11.40 10.41 3.29
CA VAL A 223 10.34 11.41 3.07
C VAL A 223 10.01 11.64 1.59
N GLY A 224 11.00 11.42 0.70
CA GLY A 224 10.86 11.60 -0.74
C GLY A 224 10.42 10.36 -1.53
N LYS A 225 10.17 9.19 -0.89
CA LYS A 225 9.92 7.94 -1.62
C LYS A 225 8.75 8.02 -2.61
N GLY A 226 7.65 8.64 -2.22
CA GLY A 226 6.50 8.86 -3.11
C GLY A 226 6.82 9.76 -4.31
N VAL A 227 7.64 10.79 -4.11
CA VAL A 227 8.05 11.72 -5.19
C VAL A 227 8.99 11.02 -6.17
N ILE A 228 9.99 10.31 -5.67
CA ILE A 228 10.91 9.55 -6.52
C ILE A 228 10.17 8.44 -7.26
N GLY A 229 9.28 7.71 -6.59
CA GLY A 229 8.45 6.69 -7.22
C GLY A 229 7.54 7.27 -8.30
N ALA A 230 6.96 8.44 -8.10
CA ALA A 230 6.20 9.15 -9.12
C ALA A 230 7.08 9.52 -10.35
N ALA A 231 8.33 9.91 -10.15
CA ALA A 231 9.27 10.17 -11.23
C ALA A 231 9.64 8.88 -11.99
N VAL A 232 9.86 7.77 -11.28
CA VAL A 232 10.10 6.44 -11.89
C VAL A 232 8.89 6.03 -12.72
N PHE A 233 7.68 6.16 -12.17
CA PHE A 233 6.44 5.86 -12.88
C PHE A 233 6.29 6.69 -14.16
N ALA A 234 6.47 8.01 -14.10
CA ALA A 234 6.37 8.89 -15.28
C ALA A 234 7.37 8.51 -16.37
N ARG A 235 8.64 8.24 -15.99
CA ARG A 235 9.66 7.78 -16.91
C ARG A 235 9.26 6.49 -17.64
N ASN A 236 8.79 5.49 -16.88
CA ASN A 236 8.39 4.20 -17.43
C ASN A 236 7.22 4.36 -18.39
N ARG A 237 6.24 5.17 -18.02
CA ARG A 237 5.06 5.45 -18.86
C ARG A 237 5.43 6.10 -20.18
N LEU A 238 6.27 7.14 -20.16
CA LEU A 238 6.78 7.81 -21.38
C LEU A 238 7.55 6.84 -22.28
N GLN A 239 8.37 5.95 -21.72
CA GLN A 239 9.08 4.95 -22.51
C GLN A 239 8.12 3.96 -23.20
N ASP A 240 7.07 3.54 -22.52
CA ASP A 240 6.07 2.62 -23.09
C ASP A 240 5.26 3.30 -24.20
N GLU A 241 4.90 4.57 -24.06
CA GLU A 241 4.22 5.35 -25.07
C GLU A 241 5.09 5.50 -26.33
N CYS A 242 6.35 5.88 -26.18
CA CYS A 242 7.30 5.98 -27.29
C CYS A 242 7.54 4.63 -28.01
N ARG A 243 7.49 3.51 -27.30
CA ARG A 243 7.61 2.15 -27.90
C ARG A 243 6.38 1.82 -28.73
N LYS A 244 5.17 2.13 -28.22
CA LYS A 244 3.92 1.89 -28.95
C LYS A 244 3.86 2.69 -30.24
N GLU A 245 4.26 3.96 -30.24
CA GLU A 245 4.31 4.81 -31.44
C GLU A 245 5.24 4.24 -32.52
N LYS A 246 6.42 3.73 -32.12
CA LYS A 246 7.38 3.11 -33.04
C LYS A 246 6.92 1.76 -33.61
N MET A 247 5.96 1.08 -32.98
CA MET A 247 5.42 -0.19 -33.49
C MET A 247 4.26 0.03 -34.48
N ILE A 248 3.70 1.24 -34.52
CA ILE A 248 2.56 1.61 -35.41
C ILE A 248 3.05 2.34 -36.67
N SER A 249 4.26 2.91 -36.62
CA SER A 249 4.93 3.56 -37.77
C SER A 249 5.73 2.56 -38.59
#